data_ade18af4a208e96d3cf1126a05bf255f
#
_entry.id   ade18af4a208e96d3cf1126a05bf255f
#
_cell.length_a   1.000
_cell.length_b   1.000
_cell.length_c   1.000
_cell.angle_alpha   90.00
_cell.angle_beta   90.00
_cell.angle_gamma   90.00
#
_symmetry.space_group_name_H-M   'P 1'
#
loop_
_entity.id
_entity.type
_entity.pdbx_description
1 polymer ?
#
loop_
_entity_poly.entity_id
_entity_poly.type
_entity_poly.pdbx_seq_one_letter_code
_entity_poly.pdbx_strand_id
1 'polypeptide(L)'
;MLSVWWDMKGVIYFELLEPRKTITADLYSQQLVRVSQSLESKRPYTYKGRRKVILLHDNARPHVAKTTQATIEKLGWEVLPHPAYSPDLAPSDYHLFRSMEHFFREKTYADLESIRKDVDQFFNLKPTSFYQRGIQLLPEKWQMVIASEGNYFSD
;
A
#
# COMPACT_ATOMS: atom_id res chain seq x y z
N MET A 1 1.37 14.18 -1.73
CA MET A 1 1.37 12.76 -2.12
C MET A 1 1.53 11.88 -0.90
N LEU A 2 0.77 10.81 -0.80
CA LEU A 2 0.78 9.88 0.32
C LEU A 2 1.31 8.51 -0.12
N SER A 3 2.30 8.00 0.61
CA SER A 3 2.75 6.62 0.49
C SER A 3 2.30 5.87 1.74
N VAL A 4 1.64 4.74 1.59
CA VAL A 4 1.12 3.97 2.71
C VAL A 4 1.33 2.47 2.49
N TRP A 5 1.70 1.79 3.56
CA TRP A 5 1.82 0.33 3.61
C TRP A 5 0.94 -0.19 4.72
N TRP A 6 0.16 -1.19 4.43
CA TRP A 6 -0.83 -1.72 5.36
C TRP A 6 -1.07 -3.21 5.14
N ASP A 7 -1.65 -3.84 6.14
CA ASP A 7 -2.02 -5.24 6.11
C ASP A 7 -3.40 -5.43 6.73
N MET A 8 -3.79 -6.68 6.97
CA MET A 8 -5.11 -7.00 7.54
C MET A 8 -5.33 -6.43 8.94
N LYS A 9 -4.28 -6.03 9.64
CA LYS A 9 -4.36 -5.47 10.99
C LYS A 9 -4.37 -3.95 11.01
N GLY A 10 -4.05 -3.32 9.89
CA GLY A 10 -4.05 -1.87 9.78
C GLY A 10 -2.81 -1.31 9.12
N VAL A 11 -2.61 -0.01 9.25
CA VAL A 11 -1.48 0.69 8.65
C VAL A 11 -0.19 0.35 9.40
N ILE A 12 0.82 -0.02 8.64
CA ILE A 12 2.17 -0.31 9.15
C ILE A 12 3.00 0.95 9.18
N TYR A 13 2.98 1.71 8.08
CA TYR A 13 3.79 2.90 7.89
C TYR A 13 3.21 3.79 6.81
N PHE A 14 3.30 5.09 6.97
CA PHE A 14 2.97 6.03 5.90
C PHE A 14 3.90 7.22 5.91
N GLU A 15 4.08 7.84 4.74
CA GLU A 15 4.78 9.10 4.57
C GLU A 15 3.92 10.06 3.75
N LEU A 16 3.83 11.28 4.20
CA LEU A 16 3.21 12.36 3.44
C LEU A 16 4.31 13.20 2.80
N LEU A 17 4.33 13.25 1.48
CA LEU A 17 5.33 13.99 0.73
C LEU A 17 4.79 15.33 0.28
N GLU A 18 5.70 16.30 0.13
CA GLU A 18 5.34 17.61 -0.40
C GLU A 18 4.75 17.49 -1.80
N PRO A 19 3.82 18.40 -2.19
CA PRO A 19 3.02 18.22 -3.41
C PRO A 19 3.81 18.08 -4.72
N ARG A 20 5.00 18.65 -4.81
CA ARG A 20 5.81 18.64 -6.03
C ARG A 20 6.91 17.58 -6.03
N LYS A 21 7.01 16.82 -4.95
CA LYS A 21 8.05 15.82 -4.81
C LYS A 21 7.62 14.53 -5.51
N THR A 22 8.47 14.00 -6.38
CA THR A 22 8.24 12.73 -7.03
C THR A 22 8.95 11.61 -6.29
N ILE A 23 8.39 10.41 -6.33
CA ILE A 23 9.02 9.24 -5.73
C ILE A 23 10.00 8.65 -6.74
N THR A 24 11.30 8.72 -6.41
CA THR A 24 12.36 8.06 -7.16
C THR A 24 12.57 6.63 -6.65
N ALA A 25 13.32 5.83 -7.40
CA ALA A 25 13.68 4.48 -6.95
C ALA A 25 14.47 4.52 -5.63
N ASP A 26 15.36 5.49 -5.46
CA ASP A 26 16.13 5.64 -4.23
C ASP A 26 15.24 6.00 -3.05
N LEU A 27 14.32 6.94 -3.24
CA LEU A 27 13.38 7.31 -2.19
C LEU A 27 12.48 6.13 -1.82
N TYR A 28 11.96 5.43 -2.82
CA TYR A 28 11.11 4.25 -2.57
C TYR A 28 11.86 3.16 -1.83
N SER A 29 13.11 2.91 -2.19
CA SER A 29 13.97 1.95 -1.48
C SER A 29 14.17 2.33 -0.03
N GLN A 30 14.40 3.61 0.25
CA GLN A 30 14.50 4.12 1.62
C GLN A 30 13.18 3.95 2.38
N GLN A 31 12.05 4.20 1.73
CA GLN A 31 10.74 3.97 2.32
C GLN A 31 10.55 2.50 2.70
N LEU A 32 10.95 1.56 1.83
CA LEU A 32 10.84 0.12 2.13
C LEU A 32 11.67 -0.26 3.36
N VAL A 33 12.84 0.32 3.53
CA VAL A 33 13.66 0.09 4.75
C VAL A 33 12.92 0.58 5.98
N ARG A 34 12.28 1.75 5.91
CA ARG A 34 11.49 2.29 7.02
C ARG A 34 10.27 1.42 7.31
N VAL A 35 9.64 0.89 6.26
CA VAL A 35 8.53 -0.08 6.42
C VAL A 35 9.02 -1.33 7.16
N SER A 36 10.19 -1.84 6.81
CA SER A 36 10.80 -2.99 7.48
C SER A 36 10.99 -2.72 8.98
N GLN A 37 11.48 -1.54 9.33
CA GLN A 37 11.65 -1.14 10.73
C GLN A 37 10.31 -1.07 11.47
N SER A 38 9.29 -0.51 10.82
CA SER A 38 7.94 -0.46 11.40
C SER A 38 7.32 -1.84 11.55
N LEU A 39 7.56 -2.76 10.61
CA LEU A 39 7.11 -4.14 10.70
C LEU A 39 7.72 -4.84 11.91
N GLU A 40 9.02 -4.65 12.14
CA GLU A 40 9.71 -5.24 13.29
C GLU A 40 9.05 -4.78 14.61
N SER A 41 8.69 -3.52 14.69
CA SER A 41 8.07 -2.94 15.88
C SER A 41 6.59 -3.33 16.03
N LYS A 42 5.81 -3.25 14.96
CA LYS A 42 4.35 -3.42 15.00
C LYS A 42 3.87 -4.84 14.75
N ARG A 43 4.67 -5.64 14.06
CA ARG A 43 4.32 -7.01 13.66
C ARG A 43 5.47 -7.98 13.99
N PRO A 44 5.92 -8.07 15.25
CA PRO A 44 7.13 -8.83 15.57
C PRO A 44 7.05 -10.31 15.19
N TYR A 45 5.88 -10.91 15.30
CA TYR A 45 5.71 -12.34 14.96
C TYR A 45 5.77 -12.58 13.45
N THR A 46 5.33 -11.62 12.65
CA THR A 46 5.39 -11.70 11.20
C THR A 46 6.81 -11.48 10.71
N TYR A 47 7.50 -10.48 11.27
CA TYR A 47 8.82 -10.06 10.84
C TYR A 47 9.92 -11.05 11.26
N LYS A 48 9.91 -11.44 12.53
CA LYS A 48 10.87 -12.42 13.08
C LYS A 48 10.41 -13.84 12.86
N GLY A 49 9.21 -13.99 12.39
CA GLY A 49 8.59 -15.26 12.28
C GLY A 49 9.04 -16.05 11.09
N ARG A 50 8.43 -17.16 11.00
CA ARG A 50 8.66 -18.19 10.02
C ARG A 50 7.97 -17.88 8.69
N ARG A 51 7.30 -16.69 8.56
CA ARG A 51 6.56 -16.29 7.37
C ARG A 51 7.29 -15.14 6.69
N LYS A 52 7.46 -15.27 5.39
CA LYS A 52 7.98 -14.17 4.57
C LYS A 52 6.96 -13.05 4.46
N VAL A 53 7.47 -11.82 4.39
CA VAL A 53 6.67 -10.68 4.02
C VAL A 53 6.39 -10.75 2.52
N ILE A 54 5.14 -10.62 2.16
CA ILE A 54 4.71 -10.57 0.75
C ILE A 54 4.27 -9.15 0.46
N LEU A 55 5.00 -8.48 -0.43
CA LEU A 55 4.73 -7.11 -0.83
C LEU A 55 3.88 -7.10 -2.09
N LEU A 56 2.77 -6.37 -2.04
CA LEU A 56 1.98 -6.07 -3.22
C LEU A 56 2.14 -4.60 -3.55
N HIS A 57 2.74 -4.32 -4.71
CA HIS A 57 2.83 -2.99 -5.27
C HIS A 57 2.64 -3.08 -6.79
N ASP A 58 2.33 -1.96 -7.42
CA ASP A 58 2.13 -1.92 -8.86
C ASP A 58 3.47 -1.93 -9.62
N ASN A 59 3.39 -1.78 -10.94
CA ASN A 59 4.55 -1.80 -11.83
C ASN A 59 5.09 -0.40 -12.13
N ALA A 60 4.86 0.58 -11.26
CA ALA A 60 5.41 1.92 -11.41
C ALA A 60 6.95 1.84 -11.49
N ARG A 61 7.56 2.75 -12.27
CA ARG A 61 9.01 2.73 -12.49
C ARG A 61 9.84 2.65 -11.21
N PRO A 62 9.55 3.42 -10.15
CA PRO A 62 10.31 3.28 -8.90
C PRO A 62 10.20 1.89 -8.27
N HIS A 63 9.08 1.21 -8.45
CA HIS A 63 8.83 -0.09 -7.85
C HIS A 63 9.60 -1.21 -8.55
N VAL A 64 9.79 -1.10 -9.87
CA VAL A 64 10.43 -2.17 -10.67
C VAL A 64 11.90 -1.89 -10.96
N ALA A 65 12.43 -0.74 -10.55
CA ALA A 65 13.83 -0.38 -10.75
C ALA A 65 14.77 -1.39 -10.10
N LYS A 66 15.96 -1.56 -10.68
CA LYS A 66 16.96 -2.49 -10.17
C LYS A 66 17.36 -2.20 -8.72
N THR A 67 17.48 -0.92 -8.35
CA THR A 67 17.78 -0.49 -6.99
C THR A 67 16.71 -0.97 -6.00
N THR A 68 15.45 -0.83 -6.38
CA THR A 68 14.32 -1.28 -5.58
C THR A 68 14.32 -2.80 -5.44
N GLN A 69 14.52 -3.51 -6.55
CA GLN A 69 14.59 -4.98 -6.54
C GLN A 69 15.69 -5.48 -5.61
N ALA A 70 16.85 -4.83 -5.65
CA ALA A 70 17.98 -5.18 -4.77
C ALA A 70 17.64 -4.98 -3.29
N THR A 71 16.93 -3.89 -2.98
CA THR A 71 16.47 -3.62 -1.61
C THR A 71 15.48 -4.68 -1.14
N ILE A 72 14.49 -5.02 -1.96
CA ILE A 72 13.49 -6.05 -1.64
C ILE A 72 14.19 -7.40 -1.40
N GLU A 73 15.17 -7.74 -2.22
CA GLU A 73 15.95 -8.97 -2.07
C GLU A 73 16.73 -8.98 -0.76
N LYS A 74 17.37 -7.88 -0.40
CA LYS A 74 18.08 -7.74 0.88
C LYS A 74 17.16 -7.90 2.07
N LEU A 75 15.94 -7.40 1.96
CA LEU A 75 14.93 -7.52 3.02
C LEU A 75 14.37 -8.95 3.12
N GLY A 76 14.60 -9.78 2.11
CA GLY A 76 14.07 -11.13 2.07
C GLY A 76 12.58 -11.21 1.78
N TRP A 77 12.02 -10.19 1.18
CA TRP A 77 10.60 -10.12 0.86
C TRP A 77 10.29 -10.76 -0.50
N GLU A 78 9.06 -11.24 -0.63
CA GLU A 78 8.51 -11.66 -1.92
C GLU A 78 7.62 -10.56 -2.47
N VAL A 79 7.56 -10.46 -3.79
CA VAL A 79 6.64 -9.53 -4.45
C VAL A 79 5.53 -10.36 -5.11
N LEU A 80 4.29 -10.02 -4.79
CA LEU A 80 3.13 -10.65 -5.43
C LEU A 80 3.02 -10.13 -6.87
N PRO A 81 2.86 -11.01 -7.86
CA PRO A 81 2.66 -10.56 -9.24
C PRO A 81 1.47 -9.62 -9.36
N HIS A 82 1.65 -8.52 -10.09
CA HIS A 82 0.60 -7.53 -10.31
C HIS A 82 0.56 -7.17 -11.80
N PRO A 83 -0.56 -7.40 -12.48
CA PRO A 83 -0.70 -7.04 -13.90
C PRO A 83 -0.59 -5.53 -14.12
N ALA A 84 -0.09 -5.13 -15.28
CA ALA A 84 -0.03 -3.73 -15.64
C ALA A 84 -1.44 -3.12 -15.72
N TYR A 85 -1.56 -1.84 -15.34
CA TYR A 85 -2.80 -1.08 -15.41
C TYR A 85 -3.98 -1.74 -14.70
N SER A 86 -3.73 -2.28 -13.50
CA SER A 86 -4.71 -3.11 -12.78
C SER A 86 -5.00 -2.58 -11.37
N PRO A 87 -5.54 -1.35 -11.23
CA PRO A 87 -5.91 -0.85 -9.89
C PRO A 87 -6.99 -1.70 -9.22
N ASP A 88 -7.82 -2.39 -10.00
CA ASP A 88 -8.85 -3.30 -9.48
C ASP A 88 -8.28 -4.46 -8.66
N LEU A 89 -7.00 -4.76 -8.83
CA LEU A 89 -6.29 -5.82 -8.13
C LEU A 89 -5.34 -5.30 -7.07
N ALA A 90 -5.45 -4.01 -6.72
CA ALA A 90 -4.63 -3.39 -5.70
C ALA A 90 -5.51 -2.93 -4.54
N PRO A 91 -5.46 -3.59 -3.38
CA PRO A 91 -6.27 -3.20 -2.20
C PRO A 91 -6.10 -1.74 -1.81
N SER A 92 -4.92 -1.16 -1.99
CA SER A 92 -4.70 0.25 -1.74
C SER A 92 -5.58 1.13 -2.62
N ASP A 93 -5.80 0.76 -3.87
CA ASP A 93 -6.61 1.55 -4.81
C ASP A 93 -8.10 1.31 -4.62
N TYR A 94 -8.54 0.05 -4.70
CA TYR A 94 -9.99 -0.23 -4.72
C TYR A 94 -10.65 -0.09 -3.34
N HIS A 95 -9.89 -0.10 -2.26
CA HIS A 95 -10.45 -0.08 -0.90
C HIS A 95 -9.96 1.11 -0.07
N LEU A 96 -8.65 1.21 0.15
CA LEU A 96 -8.08 2.22 1.05
C LEU A 96 -8.21 3.64 0.49
N PHE A 97 -7.63 3.91 -0.67
CA PHE A 97 -7.63 5.25 -1.26
C PHE A 97 -9.03 5.68 -1.67
N ARG A 98 -9.86 4.76 -2.10
CA ARG A 98 -11.25 5.05 -2.41
C ARG A 98 -12.00 5.58 -1.18
N SER A 99 -11.82 4.94 -0.03
CA SER A 99 -12.40 5.38 1.23
C SER A 99 -11.83 6.72 1.70
N MET A 100 -10.51 6.91 1.53
CA MET A 100 -9.84 8.17 1.86
C MET A 100 -10.33 9.31 0.99
N GLU A 101 -10.48 9.09 -0.31
CA GLU A 101 -11.00 10.09 -1.23
C GLU A 101 -12.37 10.60 -0.78
N HIS A 102 -13.24 9.69 -0.34
CA HIS A 102 -14.55 10.05 0.18
C HIS A 102 -14.44 10.88 1.47
N PHE A 103 -13.54 10.48 2.39
CA PHE A 103 -13.33 11.19 3.66
C PHE A 103 -12.77 12.60 3.43
N PHE A 104 -11.83 12.75 2.49
CA PHE A 104 -11.17 14.04 2.24
C PHE A 104 -11.90 14.95 1.26
N ARG A 105 -13.00 14.49 0.67
CA ARG A 105 -13.79 15.30 -0.27
C ARG A 105 -14.24 16.60 0.40
N GLU A 106 -14.06 17.70 -0.31
CA GLU A 106 -14.46 19.03 0.13
C GLU A 106 -13.69 19.59 1.33
N LYS A 107 -12.66 18.90 1.81
CA LYS A 107 -11.80 19.42 2.87
C LYS A 107 -10.66 20.25 2.29
N THR A 108 -10.33 21.34 2.97
CA THR A 108 -9.19 22.19 2.62
C THR A 108 -8.24 22.28 3.79
N TYR A 109 -6.95 22.39 3.50
CA TYR A 109 -5.90 22.37 4.52
C TYR A 109 -4.94 23.55 4.34
N ALA A 110 -4.52 24.12 5.47
CA ALA A 110 -3.58 25.23 5.48
C ALA A 110 -2.13 24.77 5.25
N ASP A 111 -1.77 23.56 5.72
CA ASP A 111 -0.40 23.07 5.67
C ASP A 111 -0.37 21.54 5.70
N LEU A 112 0.84 20.99 5.52
CA LEU A 112 1.06 19.54 5.53
C LEU A 112 0.78 18.92 6.90
N GLU A 113 1.03 19.63 7.96
CA GLU A 113 0.81 19.10 9.32
C GLU A 113 -0.68 18.85 9.57
N SER A 114 -1.55 19.75 9.10
CA SER A 114 -3.01 19.55 9.18
C SER A 114 -3.45 18.34 8.40
N ILE A 115 -2.89 18.13 7.21
CA ILE A 115 -3.18 16.95 6.40
C ILE A 115 -2.72 15.69 7.12
N ARG A 116 -1.51 15.71 7.69
CA ARG A 116 -0.93 14.58 8.43
C ARG A 116 -1.83 14.15 9.59
N LYS A 117 -2.32 15.10 10.35
CA LYS A 117 -3.22 14.83 11.48
C LYS A 117 -4.50 14.15 11.03
N ASP A 118 -5.11 14.63 9.94
CA ASP A 118 -6.33 14.04 9.42
C ASP A 118 -6.09 12.66 8.81
N VAL A 119 -4.97 12.44 8.14
CA VAL A 119 -4.59 11.12 7.62
C VAL A 119 -4.42 10.13 8.78
N ASP A 120 -3.70 10.53 9.81
CA ASP A 120 -3.48 9.68 10.99
C ASP A 120 -4.81 9.36 11.67
N GLN A 121 -5.67 10.36 11.83
CA GLN A 121 -7.01 10.17 12.39
C GLN A 121 -7.85 9.21 11.55
N PHE A 122 -7.82 9.35 10.23
CA PHE A 122 -8.54 8.43 9.34
C PHE A 122 -8.10 6.98 9.58
N PHE A 123 -6.79 6.74 9.60
CA PHE A 123 -6.27 5.39 9.80
C PHE A 123 -6.66 4.81 11.16
N ASN A 124 -6.63 5.63 12.20
CA ASN A 124 -6.96 5.19 13.57
C ASN A 124 -8.46 4.99 13.80
N LEU A 125 -9.31 5.70 13.06
CA LEU A 125 -10.76 5.57 13.18
C LEU A 125 -11.30 4.30 12.53
N LYS A 126 -10.59 3.76 11.54
CA LYS A 126 -11.05 2.56 10.85
C LYS A 126 -10.80 1.32 11.70
N PRO A 127 -11.82 0.46 11.90
CA PRO A 127 -11.62 -0.78 12.65
C PRO A 127 -10.78 -1.77 11.86
N THR A 128 -10.23 -2.76 12.57
CA THR A 128 -9.45 -3.83 11.94
C THR A 128 -10.24 -4.53 10.83
N SER A 129 -11.54 -4.68 11.00
CA SER A 129 -12.40 -5.30 9.99
C SER A 129 -12.40 -4.56 8.65
N PHE A 130 -12.21 -3.24 8.67
CA PHE A 130 -12.08 -2.47 7.44
C PHE A 130 -10.88 -2.91 6.62
N TYR A 131 -9.73 -3.03 7.27
CA TYR A 131 -8.49 -3.45 6.61
C TYR A 131 -8.55 -4.91 6.17
N GLN A 132 -9.05 -5.77 7.05
CA GLN A 132 -9.21 -7.18 6.77
C GLN A 132 -10.09 -7.41 5.55
N ARG A 133 -11.23 -6.72 5.46
CA ARG A 133 -12.15 -6.84 4.34
C ARG A 133 -11.49 -6.43 3.02
N GLY A 134 -10.73 -5.33 3.04
CA GLY A 134 -10.05 -4.85 1.83
C GLY A 134 -9.11 -5.88 1.23
N ILE A 135 -8.36 -6.56 2.06
CA ILE A 135 -7.41 -7.58 1.59
C ILE A 135 -8.14 -8.87 1.21
N GLN A 136 -9.15 -9.25 1.97
CA GLN A 136 -9.93 -10.47 1.68
C GLN A 136 -10.70 -10.40 0.36
N LEU A 137 -10.98 -9.20 -0.14
CA LEU A 137 -11.62 -9.02 -1.44
C LEU A 137 -10.69 -9.37 -2.62
N LEU A 138 -9.38 -9.39 -2.41
CA LEU A 138 -8.42 -9.61 -3.50
C LEU A 138 -8.60 -10.95 -4.21
N PRO A 139 -8.75 -12.09 -3.50
CA PRO A 139 -9.00 -13.35 -4.18
C PRO A 139 -10.27 -13.34 -5.04
N GLU A 140 -11.34 -12.71 -4.57
CA GLU A 140 -12.58 -12.59 -5.34
C GLU A 140 -12.37 -11.79 -6.63
N LYS A 141 -11.61 -10.69 -6.54
CA LYS A 141 -11.29 -9.85 -7.70
C LYS A 141 -10.42 -10.60 -8.70
N TRP A 142 -9.47 -11.40 -8.26
CA TRP A 142 -8.68 -12.26 -9.13
C TRP A 142 -9.54 -13.31 -9.83
N GLN A 143 -10.52 -13.89 -9.12
CA GLN A 143 -11.44 -14.83 -9.73
C GLN A 143 -12.27 -14.20 -10.85
N MET A 144 -12.69 -12.96 -10.69
CA MET A 144 -13.41 -12.22 -11.72
C MET A 144 -12.53 -12.01 -12.96
N VAL A 145 -11.26 -11.69 -12.79
CA VAL A 145 -10.31 -11.54 -13.90
C VAL A 145 -10.12 -12.87 -14.64
N ILE A 146 -9.96 -13.95 -13.91
CA ILE A 146 -9.82 -15.30 -14.49
C ILE A 146 -11.08 -15.68 -15.26
N ALA A 147 -12.25 -15.43 -14.69
CA ALA A 147 -13.54 -15.75 -15.31
C ALA A 147 -13.76 -14.96 -16.61
N SER A 148 -13.19 -13.76 -16.72
CA SER A 148 -13.27 -12.95 -17.95
C SER A 148 -12.09 -13.19 -18.91
N GLU A 149 -11.36 -14.30 -18.72
CA GLU A 149 -10.20 -14.68 -19.54
C GLU A 149 -9.09 -13.62 -19.54
N GLY A 150 -8.90 -12.96 -18.38
CA GLY A 150 -7.87 -11.94 -18.22
C GLY A 150 -8.29 -10.55 -18.68
N ASN A 151 -9.49 -10.39 -19.19
CA ASN A 151 -10.03 -9.08 -19.52
C ASN A 151 -10.53 -8.37 -18.26
N TYR A 152 -10.40 -7.05 -18.24
CA TYR A 152 -10.99 -6.28 -17.17
C TYR A 152 -12.50 -6.28 -17.27
N PHE A 153 -13.16 -6.34 -16.11
CA PHE A 153 -14.58 -6.12 -16.12
C PHE A 153 -14.83 -4.65 -16.44
N SER A 154 -15.76 -4.43 -17.34
CA SER A 154 -16.30 -3.11 -17.59
C SER A 154 -17.25 -2.75 -16.47
N ASP A 155 -17.14 -1.56 -16.02
CA ASP A 155 -18.06 -1.04 -15.00
C ASP A 155 -19.48 -0.84 -15.53
#